data_0a519054648a58177b7d138a40597285
#
_entry.id   0a519054648a58177b7d138a40597285
#
_cell.length_a   1.000
_cell.length_b   1.000
_cell.length_c   1.000
_cell.angle_alpha   90.00
_cell.angle_beta   90.00
_cell.angle_gamma   90.00
#
_symmetry.space_group_name_H-M   'P 1'
#
loop_
_entity.id
_entity.type
_entity.pdbx_description
1 polymer ?
#
loop_
_entity_poly.entity_id
_entity_poly.type
_entity_poly.pdbx_seq_one_letter_code
_entity_poly.pdbx_strand_id
1 'polypeptide(L)'
;MSEQVINVASSLAFIAALSALIWWLRSRANHWSSEDGTRCICQMTLALTGASPKWIEVRIVIDTKHAVVLCKSRGKRGRALHGSWNIIGVPHESHVGGNDSSIRTYALCRASDNDVLAMLRIPLHSRSVSVLDALLPR
;
A
#
# COMPACT_ATOMS: atom_id res chain seq x y z
N MET A 1 3.54 -48.94 -16.20
CA MET A 1 3.26 -47.67 -16.89
C MET A 1 2.39 -46.72 -16.09
N SER A 2 1.33 -47.23 -15.45
CA SER A 2 0.42 -46.39 -14.68
C SER A 2 1.07 -45.71 -13.45
N GLU A 3 2.01 -46.34 -12.75
CA GLU A 3 2.65 -45.81 -11.57
C GLU A 3 3.55 -44.60 -11.89
N GLN A 4 4.27 -44.64 -13.00
CA GLN A 4 5.12 -43.51 -13.41
C GLN A 4 4.28 -42.30 -13.83
N VAL A 5 3.16 -42.53 -14.53
CA VAL A 5 2.25 -41.44 -14.88
C VAL A 5 1.60 -40.83 -13.69
N ILE A 6 1.18 -41.66 -12.71
CA ILE A 6 0.60 -41.17 -11.45
C ILE A 6 1.63 -40.36 -10.65
N ASN A 7 2.88 -40.79 -10.58
CA ASN A 7 3.94 -40.08 -9.87
C ASN A 7 4.26 -38.75 -10.51
N VAL A 8 4.34 -38.69 -11.84
CA VAL A 8 4.57 -37.43 -12.57
C VAL A 8 3.38 -36.50 -12.40
N ALA A 9 2.15 -37.00 -12.52
CA ALA A 9 0.95 -36.19 -12.32
C ALA A 9 0.86 -35.64 -10.90
N SER A 10 1.18 -36.46 -9.89
CA SER A 10 1.21 -36.03 -8.47
C SER A 10 2.28 -34.97 -8.24
N SER A 11 3.47 -35.12 -8.81
CA SER A 11 4.56 -34.16 -8.70
C SER A 11 4.19 -32.83 -9.35
N LEU A 12 3.56 -32.84 -10.52
CA LEU A 12 3.11 -31.63 -11.22
C LEU A 12 2.00 -30.94 -10.43
N ALA A 13 1.06 -31.69 -9.87
CA ALA A 13 -0.02 -31.14 -9.03
C ALA A 13 0.55 -30.48 -7.77
N PHE A 14 1.54 -31.10 -7.15
CA PHE A 14 2.20 -30.56 -5.96
C PHE A 14 2.96 -29.25 -6.27
N ILE A 15 3.71 -29.23 -7.38
CA ILE A 15 4.42 -28.02 -7.83
C ILE A 15 3.42 -26.90 -8.15
N ALA A 16 2.31 -27.20 -8.82
CA ALA A 16 1.28 -26.23 -9.12
C ALA A 16 0.63 -25.67 -7.84
N ALA A 17 0.35 -26.53 -6.87
CA ALA A 17 -0.21 -26.12 -5.58
C ALA A 17 0.77 -25.22 -4.80
N LEU A 18 2.06 -25.58 -4.77
CA LEU A 18 3.09 -24.75 -4.13
C LEU A 18 3.25 -23.41 -4.82
N SER A 19 3.26 -23.40 -6.15
CA SER A 19 3.36 -22.16 -6.92
C SER A 19 2.16 -21.24 -6.66
N ALA A 20 0.96 -21.80 -6.64
CA ALA A 20 -0.25 -21.05 -6.33
C ALA A 20 -0.22 -20.49 -4.90
N LEU A 21 0.26 -21.29 -3.94
CA LEU A 21 0.39 -20.86 -2.54
C LEU A 21 1.42 -19.74 -2.40
N ILE A 22 2.58 -19.88 -3.06
CA ILE A 22 3.63 -18.85 -3.04
C ILE A 22 3.11 -17.56 -3.68
N TRP A 23 2.41 -17.68 -4.81
CA TRP A 23 1.81 -16.52 -5.48
C TRP A 23 0.77 -15.84 -4.58
N TRP A 24 -0.07 -16.62 -3.94
CA TRP A 24 -1.09 -16.11 -3.02
C TRP A 24 -0.48 -15.43 -1.80
N LEU A 25 0.56 -16.03 -1.21
CA LEU A 25 1.30 -15.43 -0.09
C LEU A 25 2.00 -14.16 -0.52
N ARG A 26 2.59 -14.12 -1.72
CA ARG A 26 3.21 -12.91 -2.26
C ARG A 26 2.18 -11.82 -2.55
N SER A 27 1.01 -12.18 -3.06
CA SER A 27 -0.04 -11.18 -3.30
C SER A 27 -0.58 -10.58 -2.00
N ARG A 28 -0.59 -11.37 -0.92
CA ARG A 28 -0.90 -10.86 0.42
C ARG A 28 0.27 -10.12 1.06
N ALA A 29 1.49 -10.55 0.77
CA ALA A 29 2.71 -9.95 1.31
C ALA A 29 3.13 -8.66 0.57
N ASN A 30 2.39 -8.23 -0.45
CA ASN A 30 2.59 -6.93 -1.07
C ASN A 30 2.35 -5.78 -0.10
N HIS A 31 1.73 -6.08 1.04
CA HIS A 31 1.65 -5.15 2.14
C HIS A 31 2.54 -5.63 3.28
N TRP A 32 3.68 -4.99 3.43
CA TRP A 32 4.60 -5.22 4.53
C TRP A 32 4.61 -4.01 5.45
N SER A 33 4.64 -4.26 6.74
CA SER A 33 4.85 -3.22 7.75
C SER A 33 5.87 -3.69 8.79
N SER A 34 6.63 -2.74 9.33
CA SER A 34 7.59 -3.03 10.40
C SER A 34 6.87 -3.32 11.72
N GLU A 35 7.60 -3.87 12.69
CA GLU A 35 7.02 -4.21 14.00
C GLU A 35 6.46 -2.99 14.74
N ASP A 36 7.14 -1.85 14.62
CA ASP A 36 6.72 -0.60 15.25
C ASP A 36 5.69 0.18 14.41
N GLY A 37 5.39 -0.27 13.20
CA GLY A 37 4.43 0.38 12.32
C GLY A 37 4.93 1.65 11.64
N THR A 38 6.21 2.02 11.81
CA THR A 38 6.75 3.27 11.22
C THR A 38 7.20 3.13 9.78
N ARG A 39 7.32 1.90 9.28
CA ARG A 39 7.71 1.61 7.90
C ARG A 39 6.72 0.65 7.29
N CYS A 40 6.26 0.94 6.10
CA CYS A 40 5.38 0.01 5.39
C CYS A 40 5.44 0.21 3.88
N ILE A 41 4.92 -0.78 3.17
CA ILE A 41 4.67 -0.71 1.74
C ILE A 41 3.17 -0.51 1.55
N CYS A 42 2.79 0.51 0.82
CA CYS A 42 1.39 0.84 0.59
C CYS A 42 1.21 1.43 -0.80
N GLN A 43 0.03 1.90 -1.11
CA GLN A 43 -0.28 2.50 -2.40
C GLN A 43 -0.62 3.97 -2.24
N MET A 44 -0.10 4.79 -3.13
CA MET A 44 -0.39 6.22 -3.20
C MET A 44 -0.78 6.64 -4.61
N THR A 45 -1.54 7.69 -4.69
CA THR A 45 -1.86 8.35 -5.95
C THR A 45 -1.93 9.86 -5.74
N LEU A 46 -1.54 10.62 -6.76
CA LEU A 46 -1.78 12.07 -6.75
C LEU A 46 -3.27 12.33 -6.95
N ALA A 47 -3.81 13.28 -6.20
CA ALA A 47 -5.19 13.74 -6.36
C ALA A 47 -5.28 14.68 -7.56
N LEU A 48 -5.42 14.12 -8.76
CA LEU A 48 -5.57 14.87 -9.99
C LEU A 48 -7.04 15.00 -10.36
N THR A 49 -7.46 16.22 -10.67
CA THR A 49 -8.84 16.50 -11.04
C THR A 49 -9.15 15.93 -12.43
N GLY A 50 -10.20 15.13 -12.56
CA GLY A 50 -10.70 14.63 -13.83
C GLY A 50 -10.00 13.40 -14.39
N ALA A 51 -9.00 12.84 -13.71
CA ALA A 51 -8.32 11.63 -14.14
C ALA A 51 -8.67 10.44 -13.21
N SER A 52 -8.72 9.23 -13.77
CA SER A 52 -8.82 8.02 -12.97
C SER A 52 -7.56 7.88 -12.10
N PRO A 53 -7.68 7.60 -10.80
CA PRO A 53 -6.52 7.46 -9.95
C PRO A 53 -5.68 6.27 -10.36
N LYS A 54 -4.38 6.49 -10.48
CA LYS A 54 -3.40 5.42 -10.71
C LYS A 54 -2.66 5.16 -9.42
N TRP A 55 -2.98 4.04 -8.79
CA TRP A 55 -2.34 3.65 -7.54
C TRP A 55 -0.97 3.06 -7.81
N ILE A 56 0.02 3.60 -7.14
CA ILE A 56 1.43 3.22 -7.29
C ILE A 56 1.91 2.68 -5.95
N GLU A 57 2.58 1.55 -5.98
CA GLU A 57 3.20 0.98 -4.80
C GLU A 57 4.39 1.83 -4.37
N VAL A 58 4.40 2.24 -3.12
CA VAL A 58 5.43 3.09 -2.54
C VAL A 58 5.86 2.54 -1.18
N ARG A 59 7.07 2.88 -0.77
CA ARG A 59 7.55 2.64 0.58
C ARG A 59 7.45 3.93 1.38
N ILE A 60 6.85 3.85 2.55
CA ILE A 60 6.73 5.00 3.44
C ILE A 60 7.49 4.75 4.74
N VAL A 61 8.05 5.84 5.27
CA VAL A 61 8.63 5.91 6.61
C VAL A 61 7.89 7.01 7.35
N ILE A 62 7.32 6.68 8.50
CA ILE A 62 6.54 7.63 9.28
C ILE A 62 7.46 8.24 10.34
N ASP A 63 7.65 9.55 10.26
CA ASP A 63 8.40 10.30 11.26
C ASP A 63 7.40 10.85 12.28
N THR A 64 7.30 10.17 13.42
CA THR A 64 6.34 10.54 14.46
C THR A 64 6.74 11.82 15.21
N LYS A 65 8.03 12.16 15.22
CA LYS A 65 8.51 13.40 15.87
C LYS A 65 8.08 14.65 15.12
N HIS A 66 8.15 14.60 13.78
CA HIS A 66 7.82 15.72 12.91
C HIS A 66 6.43 15.62 12.31
N ALA A 67 5.71 14.53 12.60
CA ALA A 67 4.37 14.23 12.05
C ALA A 67 4.32 14.27 10.52
N VAL A 68 5.35 13.72 9.87
CA VAL A 68 5.43 13.65 8.42
C VAL A 68 5.59 12.22 7.95
N VAL A 69 5.11 11.96 6.73
CA VAL A 69 5.27 10.69 6.05
C VAL A 69 6.29 10.89 4.93
N LEU A 70 7.39 10.14 5.00
CA LEU A 70 8.42 10.15 3.97
C LEU A 70 8.11 9.06 2.96
N CYS A 71 7.87 9.45 1.71
CA CYS A 71 7.57 8.52 0.63
C CYS A 71 8.80 8.29 -0.21
N LYS A 72 9.15 7.03 -0.42
CA LYS A 72 10.20 6.61 -1.34
C LYS A 72 9.56 5.76 -2.43
N SER A 73 9.71 6.18 -3.65
CA SER A 73 9.20 5.46 -4.80
C SER A 73 10.33 5.10 -5.76
N ARG A 74 10.27 3.87 -6.26
CA ARG A 74 11.17 3.41 -7.31
C ARG A 74 10.51 3.61 -8.67
N GLY A 75 11.27 4.12 -9.63
CA GLY A 75 10.84 4.25 -11.01
C GLY A 75 10.27 5.62 -11.37
N LYS A 76 10.08 5.80 -12.66
CA LYS A 76 9.65 7.08 -13.23
C LYS A 76 8.23 7.49 -12.82
N ARG A 77 7.35 6.52 -12.62
CA ARG A 77 5.93 6.78 -12.28
C ARG A 77 5.75 7.32 -10.87
N GLY A 78 6.63 6.96 -9.95
CA GLY A 78 6.54 7.36 -8.55
C GLY A 78 7.32 8.62 -8.19
N ARG A 79 8.01 9.25 -9.14
CA ARG A 79 8.83 10.45 -8.86
C ARG A 79 8.02 11.59 -8.27
N ALA A 80 6.81 11.78 -8.74
CA ALA A 80 5.93 12.83 -8.25
C ALA A 80 5.48 12.60 -6.81
N LEU A 81 5.51 11.34 -6.34
CA LEU A 81 5.13 10.97 -4.99
C LEU A 81 6.31 10.98 -4.01
N HIS A 82 7.54 11.01 -4.52
CA HIS A 82 8.74 10.99 -3.68
C HIS A 82 8.84 12.27 -2.86
N GLY A 83 9.11 12.15 -1.57
CA GLY A 83 9.30 13.28 -0.68
C GLY A 83 8.52 13.17 0.62
N SER A 84 8.36 14.30 1.29
CA SER A 84 7.68 14.40 2.58
C SER A 84 6.23 14.84 2.41
N TRP A 85 5.32 14.23 3.17
CA TRP A 85 3.90 14.50 3.11
C TRP A 85 3.33 14.67 4.51
N ASN A 86 2.35 15.57 4.64
CA ASN A 86 1.58 15.75 5.87
C ASN A 86 0.22 15.11 5.72
N ILE A 87 -0.26 14.43 6.76
CA ILE A 87 -1.61 13.87 6.77
C ILE A 87 -2.59 14.99 7.11
N ILE A 88 -3.57 15.22 6.24
CA ILE A 88 -4.57 16.28 6.45
C ILE A 88 -5.94 15.73 6.89
N GLY A 89 -6.18 14.45 6.71
CA GLY A 89 -7.42 13.85 7.17
C GLY A 89 -7.72 12.53 6.50
N VAL A 90 -8.94 12.03 6.76
CA VAL A 90 -9.50 10.85 6.11
C VAL A 90 -10.64 11.34 5.22
N PRO A 91 -10.64 11.03 3.91
CA PRO A 91 -11.75 11.40 3.04
C PRO A 91 -13.05 10.77 3.53
N HIS A 92 -14.13 11.58 3.61
CA HIS A 92 -15.44 11.10 4.06
C HIS A 92 -16.10 10.18 3.05
N GLU A 93 -15.79 10.36 1.79
CA GLU A 93 -16.35 9.55 0.71
C GLU A 93 -15.20 8.91 -0.07
N SER A 94 -15.15 7.59 0.00
CA SER A 94 -14.20 6.83 -0.80
C SER A 94 -14.76 6.67 -2.23
N HIS A 95 -14.84 7.76 -2.96
CA HIS A 95 -15.18 7.70 -4.39
C HIS A 95 -14.08 7.03 -5.21
N VAL A 96 -12.97 6.73 -4.58
CA VAL A 96 -11.78 6.25 -5.25
C VAL A 96 -11.58 4.79 -4.89
N GLY A 97 -12.06 3.91 -5.75
CA GLY A 97 -11.72 2.50 -5.69
C GLY A 97 -12.65 1.59 -4.89
N GLY A 98 -13.89 2.01 -4.65
CA GLY A 98 -14.92 1.15 -4.07
C GLY A 98 -14.98 1.12 -2.54
N ASN A 99 -16.10 0.64 -2.04
CA ASN A 99 -16.39 0.50 -0.62
C ASN A 99 -15.69 -0.74 -0.04
N ASP A 100 -14.38 -0.78 -0.05
CA ASP A 100 -13.67 -1.86 0.61
C ASP A 100 -13.40 -1.48 2.06
N SER A 101 -14.16 -2.07 2.97
CA SER A 101 -14.01 -1.85 4.42
C SER A 101 -12.68 -2.36 4.97
N SER A 102 -11.93 -3.10 4.18
CA SER A 102 -10.61 -3.62 4.57
C SER A 102 -9.48 -2.64 4.28
N ILE A 103 -9.76 -1.50 3.66
CA ILE A 103 -8.76 -0.50 3.27
C ILE A 103 -9.04 0.83 3.96
N ARG A 104 -7.99 1.43 4.52
CA ARG A 104 -8.01 2.77 5.09
C ARG A 104 -7.34 3.73 4.11
N THR A 105 -8.00 4.85 3.83
CA THR A 105 -7.47 5.88 2.94
C THR A 105 -7.18 7.16 3.72
N TYR A 106 -6.02 7.77 3.46
CA TYR A 106 -5.64 9.04 4.07
C TYR A 106 -5.44 10.09 2.97
N ALA A 107 -5.83 11.31 3.27
CA ALA A 107 -5.54 12.46 2.43
C ALA A 107 -4.24 13.11 2.92
N LEU A 108 -3.35 13.42 1.98
CA LEU A 108 -2.04 13.98 2.25
C LEU A 108 -1.83 15.26 1.46
N CYS A 109 -1.04 16.17 1.99
CA CYS A 109 -0.50 17.29 1.23
C CYS A 109 1.02 17.27 1.30
N ARG A 110 1.68 17.79 0.26
CA ARG A 110 3.14 17.84 0.23
C ARG A 110 3.65 18.85 1.26
N ALA A 111 4.66 18.46 2.04
CA ALA A 111 5.20 19.32 3.08
C ALA A 111 5.80 20.61 2.53
N SER A 112 6.38 20.57 1.33
CA SER A 112 6.98 21.75 0.67
C SER A 112 5.98 22.57 -0.12
N ASP A 113 4.81 22.02 -0.46
CA ASP A 113 3.78 22.69 -1.27
C ASP A 113 2.41 22.14 -0.90
N ASN A 114 1.65 22.90 -0.12
CA ASN A 114 0.34 22.49 0.37
C ASN A 114 -0.72 22.36 -0.71
N ASP A 115 -0.46 22.88 -1.92
CA ASP A 115 -1.38 22.76 -3.03
C ASP A 115 -1.30 21.39 -3.72
N VAL A 116 -0.24 20.63 -3.49
CA VAL A 116 -0.11 19.29 -4.03
C VAL A 116 -0.71 18.29 -3.07
N LEU A 117 -1.80 17.64 -3.51
CA LEU A 117 -2.55 16.67 -2.73
C LEU A 117 -2.31 15.26 -3.24
N ALA A 118 -2.33 14.32 -2.33
CA ALA A 118 -2.21 12.90 -2.65
C ALA A 118 -3.14 12.09 -1.74
N MET A 119 -3.37 10.84 -2.13
CA MET A 119 -4.10 9.88 -1.31
C MET A 119 -3.22 8.66 -1.06
N LEU A 120 -3.27 8.15 0.15
CA LEU A 120 -2.57 6.95 0.59
C LEU A 120 -3.61 5.92 1.00
N ARG A 121 -3.51 4.71 0.48
CA ARG A 121 -4.37 3.62 0.96
C ARG A 121 -3.53 2.49 1.52
N ILE A 122 -4.02 1.92 2.60
CA ILE A 122 -3.32 0.89 3.35
C ILE A 122 -4.35 -0.11 3.90
N PRO A 123 -4.02 -1.41 3.94
CA PRO A 123 -4.92 -2.38 4.57
C PRO A 123 -5.20 -2.02 6.03
N LEU A 124 -6.47 -2.11 6.42
CA LEU A 124 -6.91 -1.72 7.76
C LEU A 124 -6.25 -2.54 8.88
N HIS A 125 -5.83 -3.78 8.58
CA HIS A 125 -5.15 -4.65 9.53
C HIS A 125 -3.65 -4.34 9.70
N SER A 126 -3.12 -3.38 8.96
CA SER A 126 -1.71 -3.01 9.05
C SER A 126 -1.39 -2.36 10.39
N ARG A 127 -0.22 -2.66 10.93
CA ARG A 127 0.30 -2.02 12.14
C ARG A 127 0.51 -0.52 11.96
N SER A 128 0.78 -0.09 10.73
CA SER A 128 0.99 1.32 10.42
C SER A 128 -0.27 2.17 10.52
N VAL A 129 -1.46 1.56 10.48
CA VAL A 129 -2.74 2.30 10.61
C VAL A 129 -2.81 3.04 11.94
N SER A 130 -2.45 2.39 13.04
CA SER A 130 -2.47 3.05 14.35
C SER A 130 -1.48 4.21 14.44
N VAL A 131 -0.31 4.06 13.81
CA VAL A 131 0.70 5.13 13.77
C VAL A 131 0.21 6.30 12.91
N LEU A 132 -0.38 6.02 11.76
CA LEU A 132 -0.93 7.04 10.87
C LEU A 132 -2.12 7.76 11.50
N ASP A 133 -3.01 7.02 12.17
CA ASP A 133 -4.17 7.61 12.85
C ASP A 133 -3.73 8.56 13.97
N ALA A 134 -2.61 8.28 14.64
CA ALA A 134 -2.06 9.16 15.66
C ALA A 134 -1.56 10.50 15.10
N LEU A 135 -1.25 10.55 13.79
CA LEU A 135 -0.82 11.77 13.11
C LEU A 135 -1.99 12.59 12.54
N LEU A 136 -3.22 12.07 12.61
CA LEU A 136 -4.38 12.82 12.11
C LEU A 136 -4.55 14.11 12.89
N PRO A 137 -4.86 15.23 12.20
CA PRO A 137 -5.15 16.49 12.88
C PRO A 137 -6.41 16.36 13.73
N ARG A 138 -6.33 16.92 14.92
CA ARG A 138 -7.47 16.94 15.86
C ARG A 138 -8.37 18.14 15.60
#